data_cf32a41b03c1dede414bd7818890c17a
#
_entry.id   cf32a41b03c1dede414bd7818890c17a
#
_cell.length_a   1.000
_cell.length_b   1.000
_cell.length_c   1.000
_cell.angle_alpha   90.00
_cell.angle_beta   90.00
_cell.angle_gamma   90.00
#
_symmetry.space_group_name_H-M   'P 1'
#
loop_
_entity.id
_entity.type
_entity.pdbx_description
1 polymer ?
#
loop_
_entity_poly.entity_id
_entity_poly.type
_entity_poly.pdbx_seq_one_letter_code
_entity_poly.pdbx_strand_id
1 'polypeptide(L)'
;MKKYIILHLSLILLVFIACTDDQKQDDKNITFQRSDFKVRKSLSGKTIEFDSLILRPSQIQLFDSFLVTCNQGAEKQFHIFNLNTAHKEGECIPVGQGPKEMMTPCFVNRNDSVVIFDMMTSTIFTYSIPEFTSGKEPEYASRISLDTKPLWSNIRSLGNGFLGVSYQETSPGFLFDQTGKKTMDFGTYPKTEQEYTPAELINAFRADLTTNRKEKVAITHYFTDLI
;
A
#
# COMPACT_ATOMS: atom_id res chain seq x y z
N MET A 1 -63.17 -4.59 -13.13
CA MET A 1 -62.01 -3.81 -13.64
C MET A 1 -61.40 -2.81 -12.59
N LYS A 2 -62.19 -2.01 -11.90
CA LYS A 2 -61.64 -1.03 -10.91
C LYS A 2 -60.83 -1.67 -9.77
N LYS A 3 -61.16 -2.88 -9.26
CA LYS A 3 -60.43 -3.55 -8.18
C LYS A 3 -59.01 -4.01 -8.56
N TYR A 4 -58.77 -4.39 -9.78
CA TYR A 4 -57.42 -4.81 -10.25
C TYR A 4 -56.51 -3.64 -10.52
N ILE A 5 -57.03 -2.48 -10.90
CA ILE A 5 -56.26 -1.24 -11.11
C ILE A 5 -55.69 -0.73 -9.78
N ILE A 6 -56.47 -0.79 -8.70
CA ILE A 6 -56.01 -0.40 -7.34
C ILE A 6 -54.95 -1.34 -6.83
N LEU A 7 -55.10 -2.66 -7.08
CA LEU A 7 -54.07 -3.65 -6.64
C LEU A 7 -52.74 -3.46 -7.37
N HIS A 8 -52.78 -3.18 -8.68
CA HIS A 8 -51.55 -2.93 -9.46
C HIS A 8 -50.90 -1.56 -9.07
N LEU A 9 -51.68 -0.55 -8.77
CA LEU A 9 -51.16 0.75 -8.33
C LEU A 9 -50.49 0.64 -6.96
N SER A 10 -51.00 -0.16 -6.02
CA SER A 10 -50.43 -0.44 -4.72
C SER A 10 -49.14 -1.24 -4.81
N LEU A 11 -49.04 -2.17 -5.75
CA LEU A 11 -47.83 -3.00 -5.99
C LEU A 11 -46.70 -2.17 -6.59
N ILE A 12 -47.01 -1.21 -7.48
CA ILE A 12 -46.04 -0.28 -8.06
C ILE A 12 -45.52 0.68 -6.99
N LEU A 13 -46.38 1.14 -6.07
CA LEU A 13 -45.96 2.03 -4.99
C LEU A 13 -45.02 1.37 -4.00
N LEU A 14 -45.18 0.06 -3.76
CA LEU A 14 -44.30 -0.72 -2.89
C LEU A 14 -42.89 -0.93 -3.48
N VAL A 15 -42.74 -0.95 -4.80
CA VAL A 15 -41.45 -1.09 -5.47
C VAL A 15 -40.61 0.19 -5.37
N PHE A 16 -41.25 1.36 -5.28
CA PHE A 16 -40.51 2.63 -5.13
C PHE A 16 -40.03 2.93 -3.70
N ILE A 17 -40.52 2.21 -2.69
CA ILE A 17 -40.07 2.40 -1.29
C ILE A 17 -38.84 1.53 -1.00
N ALA A 18 -38.52 0.53 -1.83
CA ALA A 18 -37.40 -0.40 -1.61
C ALA A 18 -36.02 0.08 -2.13
N CYS A 19 -35.93 1.30 -2.70
CA CYS A 19 -34.71 1.81 -3.30
C CYS A 19 -34.23 3.14 -2.70
N THR A 20 -34.34 3.33 -1.40
CA THR A 20 -33.67 4.43 -0.70
C THR A 20 -32.97 3.92 0.55
N ASP A 21 -32.11 2.93 0.40
CA ASP A 21 -30.98 2.81 1.30
C ASP A 21 -29.87 3.75 0.78
N ASP A 22 -30.07 5.03 1.01
CA ASP A 22 -28.95 5.95 1.19
C ASP A 22 -28.18 5.40 2.40
N GLN A 23 -27.20 4.56 2.15
CA GLN A 23 -26.13 4.36 3.12
C GLN A 23 -25.50 5.74 3.32
N LYS A 24 -26.05 6.49 4.27
CA LYS A 24 -25.32 7.55 4.94
C LYS A 24 -24.08 6.87 5.49
N GLN A 25 -22.99 6.98 4.76
CA GLN A 25 -21.67 6.74 5.28
C GLN A 25 -21.54 7.72 6.44
N ASP A 26 -21.78 7.22 7.64
CA ASP A 26 -21.63 7.96 8.89
C ASP A 26 -20.13 8.21 8.98
N ASP A 27 -19.68 9.37 8.50
CA ASP A 27 -18.32 9.90 8.67
C ASP A 27 -18.12 10.17 10.16
N LYS A 28 -18.06 9.10 10.95
CA LYS A 28 -17.69 9.15 12.35
C LYS A 28 -16.19 9.34 12.39
N ASN A 29 -15.76 10.56 12.59
CA ASN A 29 -14.40 10.83 13.05
C ASN A 29 -14.19 10.06 14.36
N ILE A 30 -13.43 8.99 14.28
CA ILE A 30 -13.08 8.18 15.46
C ILE A 30 -11.83 8.81 16.07
N THR A 31 -12.01 9.47 17.20
CA THR A 31 -10.88 9.98 18.00
C THR A 31 -10.46 8.91 18.99
N PHE A 32 -9.21 8.46 18.89
CA PHE A 32 -8.64 7.51 19.85
C PHE A 32 -8.02 8.24 21.03
N GLN A 33 -8.43 7.84 22.24
CA GLN A 33 -7.80 8.28 23.46
C GLN A 33 -6.95 7.15 24.06
N ARG A 34 -5.99 7.53 24.91
CA ARG A 34 -5.11 6.52 25.57
C ARG A 34 -5.90 5.50 26.40
N SER A 35 -7.08 5.85 26.90
CA SER A 35 -8.01 4.99 27.62
C SER A 35 -8.65 3.89 26.76
N ASP A 36 -8.72 4.07 25.45
CA ASP A 36 -9.37 3.13 24.54
C ASP A 36 -8.53 1.86 24.33
N PHE A 37 -7.23 1.94 24.67
CA PHE A 37 -6.33 0.80 24.59
C PHE A 37 -6.34 0.00 25.88
N LYS A 38 -7.08 -1.12 25.90
CA LYS A 38 -7.23 -2.00 27.07
C LYS A 38 -5.93 -2.71 27.48
N VAL A 39 -5.03 -2.92 26.51
CA VAL A 39 -3.76 -3.61 26.75
C VAL A 39 -2.62 -2.67 26.44
N ARG A 40 -1.75 -2.46 27.44
CA ARG A 40 -0.51 -1.68 27.31
C ARG A 40 0.65 -2.60 27.61
N LYS A 41 1.63 -2.64 26.73
CA LYS A 41 2.86 -3.40 26.94
C LYS A 41 4.04 -2.46 26.84
N SER A 42 4.97 -2.56 27.76
CA SER A 42 6.30 -1.96 27.62
C SER A 42 7.13 -2.88 26.73
N LEU A 43 7.79 -2.29 25.74
CA LEU A 43 8.75 -3.00 24.91
C LEU A 43 10.13 -2.77 25.48
N SER A 44 10.88 -3.86 25.67
CA SER A 44 12.32 -3.82 25.89
C SER A 44 13.01 -4.14 24.59
N GLY A 45 13.96 -3.28 24.17
CA GLY A 45 14.74 -3.48 22.96
C GLY A 45 16.14 -4.00 23.27
N LYS A 46 16.74 -4.70 22.31
CA LYS A 46 18.15 -5.02 22.29
C LYS A 46 18.80 -4.20 21.16
N THR A 47 19.87 -3.50 21.46
CA THR A 47 20.68 -2.83 20.44
C THR A 47 21.52 -3.88 19.70
N ILE A 48 21.55 -3.80 18.38
CA ILE A 48 22.43 -4.58 17.52
C ILE A 48 23.34 -3.60 16.81
N GLU A 49 24.64 -3.72 17.04
CA GLU A 49 25.67 -2.95 16.36
C GLU A 49 26.16 -3.75 15.16
N PHE A 50 26.00 -3.20 13.98
CA PHE A 50 26.48 -3.81 12.74
C PHE A 50 27.90 -3.36 12.43
N ASP A 51 28.64 -4.19 11.71
CA ASP A 51 29.98 -3.93 11.19
C ASP A 51 30.02 -2.85 10.07
N SER A 52 28.86 -2.45 9.60
CA SER A 52 28.69 -1.49 8.51
C SER A 52 27.63 -0.44 8.84
N LEU A 53 27.82 0.76 8.33
CA LEU A 53 26.86 1.85 8.52
C LEU A 53 25.57 1.62 7.72
N ILE A 54 24.44 1.84 8.38
CA ILE A 54 23.13 1.95 7.74
C ILE A 54 22.86 3.45 7.51
N LEU A 55 23.04 3.90 6.27
CA LEU A 55 22.87 5.31 5.92
C LEU A 55 21.49 5.56 5.33
N ARG A 56 20.68 6.36 6.04
CA ARG A 56 19.39 6.92 5.57
C ARG A 56 18.51 5.95 4.76
N PRO A 57 18.15 4.79 5.32
CA PRO A 57 17.24 3.90 4.62
C PRO A 57 15.88 4.59 4.46
N SER A 58 15.32 4.54 3.25
CA SER A 58 13.95 4.99 3.00
C SER A 58 12.92 4.04 3.58
N GLN A 59 13.25 2.75 3.62
CA GLN A 59 12.42 1.69 4.19
C GLN A 59 13.29 0.59 4.78
N ILE A 60 12.73 -0.12 5.75
CA ILE A 60 13.33 -1.32 6.33
C ILE A 60 12.30 -2.45 6.37
N GLN A 61 12.75 -3.67 6.16
CA GLN A 61 11.92 -4.87 6.24
C GLN A 61 12.69 -5.99 6.91
N LEU A 62 12.00 -6.77 7.74
CA LEU A 62 12.55 -7.98 8.36
C LEU A 62 12.09 -9.22 7.59
N PHE A 63 13.04 -10.11 7.31
CA PHE A 63 12.80 -11.42 6.72
C PHE A 63 13.57 -12.45 7.55
N ASP A 64 12.85 -13.21 8.35
CA ASP A 64 13.44 -14.15 9.33
C ASP A 64 14.53 -13.48 10.20
N SER A 65 15.77 -13.84 10.02
CA SER A 65 16.94 -13.26 10.72
C SER A 65 17.66 -12.16 9.93
N PHE A 66 17.09 -11.69 8.83
CA PHE A 66 17.71 -10.65 8.01
C PHE A 66 16.95 -9.32 8.13
N LEU A 67 17.68 -8.26 8.34
CA LEU A 67 17.23 -6.89 8.14
C LEU A 67 17.62 -6.47 6.74
N VAL A 68 16.64 -6.11 5.93
CA VAL A 68 16.89 -5.54 4.60
C VAL A 68 16.50 -4.07 4.62
N THR A 69 17.41 -3.21 4.20
CA THR A 69 17.18 -1.77 4.06
C THR A 69 17.06 -1.40 2.58
N CYS A 70 16.12 -0.53 2.24
CA CYS A 70 16.04 0.10 0.94
C CYS A 70 16.68 1.50 1.02
N ASN A 71 17.72 1.74 0.23
CA ASN A 71 18.50 2.98 0.21
C ASN A 71 18.39 3.60 -1.18
N GLN A 72 17.28 4.28 -1.44
CA GLN A 72 17.05 4.90 -2.73
C GLN A 72 18.17 5.86 -3.11
N GLY A 73 18.68 5.71 -4.34
CA GLY A 73 19.78 6.53 -4.86
C GLY A 73 21.18 6.02 -4.51
N ALA A 74 21.33 4.93 -3.75
CA ALA A 74 22.59 4.22 -3.64
C ALA A 74 22.87 3.41 -4.91
N GLU A 75 24.13 3.11 -5.20
CA GLU A 75 24.53 2.30 -6.37
C GLU A 75 23.82 0.94 -6.38
N LYS A 76 23.79 0.28 -5.22
CA LYS A 76 22.95 -0.88 -4.93
C LYS A 76 21.91 -0.48 -3.90
N GLN A 77 20.65 -0.65 -4.22
CA GLN A 77 19.55 -0.07 -3.45
C GLN A 77 19.13 -0.86 -2.22
N PHE A 78 19.42 -2.16 -2.18
CA PHE A 78 19.08 -3.00 -1.03
C PHE A 78 20.34 -3.49 -0.34
N HIS A 79 20.42 -3.22 0.99
CA HIS A 79 21.49 -3.74 1.83
C HIS A 79 20.92 -4.79 2.78
N ILE A 80 21.59 -5.89 2.93
CA ILE A 80 21.17 -7.08 3.66
C ILE A 80 22.08 -7.28 4.85
N PHE A 81 21.50 -7.32 6.05
CA PHE A 81 22.20 -7.49 7.32
C PHE A 81 21.65 -8.71 8.04
N ASN A 82 22.52 -9.55 8.54
CA ASN A 82 22.17 -10.69 9.34
C ASN A 82 22.10 -10.29 10.83
N LEU A 83 20.95 -10.47 11.45
CA LEU A 83 20.71 -10.07 12.85
C LEU A 83 21.40 -10.99 13.85
N ASN A 84 21.74 -12.23 13.46
CA ASN A 84 22.39 -13.18 14.35
C ASN A 84 23.90 -12.93 14.43
N THR A 85 24.52 -12.56 13.31
CA THR A 85 25.95 -12.32 13.21
C THR A 85 26.33 -10.86 13.33
N ALA A 86 25.36 -9.97 13.18
CA ALA A 86 25.53 -8.52 13.10
C ALA A 86 26.43 -8.07 11.93
N HIS A 87 26.49 -8.86 10.86
CA HIS A 87 27.28 -8.55 9.67
C HIS A 87 26.40 -8.13 8.49
N LYS A 88 26.96 -7.31 7.61
CA LYS A 88 26.41 -7.03 6.29
C LYS A 88 26.73 -8.19 5.36
N GLU A 89 25.71 -8.93 4.93
CA GLU A 89 25.87 -10.09 4.03
C GLU A 89 26.08 -9.66 2.56
N GLY A 90 25.51 -8.50 2.18
CA GLY A 90 25.68 -8.01 0.83
C GLY A 90 24.77 -6.84 0.49
N GLU A 91 24.80 -6.51 -0.78
CA GLU A 91 23.92 -5.50 -1.38
C GLU A 91 23.55 -5.91 -2.82
N CYS A 92 22.33 -5.55 -3.23
CA CYS A 92 21.80 -5.97 -4.52
C CYS A 92 20.93 -4.91 -5.17
N ILE A 93 20.57 -5.17 -6.43
CA ILE A 93 19.68 -4.41 -7.29
C ILE A 93 20.19 -2.98 -7.53
N PRO A 94 20.92 -2.77 -8.64
CA PRO A 94 21.44 -1.47 -9.01
C PRO A 94 20.33 -0.50 -9.43
N VAL A 95 20.64 0.78 -9.38
CA VAL A 95 19.79 1.84 -9.92
C VAL A 95 19.84 1.80 -11.45
N GLY A 96 18.66 1.77 -12.09
CA GLY A 96 18.57 1.85 -13.55
C GLY A 96 17.25 1.32 -14.09
N GLN A 97 17.19 1.17 -15.41
CA GLN A 97 16.01 0.69 -16.14
C GLN A 97 16.25 -0.65 -16.85
N GLY A 98 17.38 -1.28 -16.58
CA GLY A 98 17.70 -2.61 -17.11
C GLY A 98 16.84 -3.70 -16.49
N PRO A 99 16.93 -4.95 -17.00
CA PRO A 99 16.07 -6.05 -16.60
C PRO A 99 16.14 -6.42 -15.11
N LYS A 100 17.29 -6.13 -14.45
CA LYS A 100 17.56 -6.40 -13.03
C LYS A 100 17.79 -5.12 -12.24
N GLU A 101 17.45 -3.96 -12.79
CA GLU A 101 17.63 -2.65 -12.19
C GLU A 101 16.27 -2.08 -11.77
N MET A 102 16.28 -1.16 -10.81
CA MET A 102 15.09 -0.44 -10.37
C MET A 102 15.41 1.04 -10.19
N MET A 103 14.42 1.89 -10.46
CA MET A 103 14.58 3.35 -10.31
C MET A 103 14.15 3.83 -8.93
N THR A 104 12.97 3.42 -8.50
CA THR A 104 12.36 3.92 -7.25
C THR A 104 11.64 2.77 -6.54
N PRO A 105 12.41 1.80 -5.99
CA PRO A 105 11.83 0.64 -5.36
C PRO A 105 11.22 0.96 -4.00
N CYS A 106 10.16 0.24 -3.66
CA CYS A 106 9.62 0.19 -2.32
C CYS A 106 9.14 -1.23 -1.99
N PHE A 107 9.18 -1.59 -0.70
CA PHE A 107 8.67 -2.87 -0.26
C PHE A 107 7.13 -2.91 -0.32
N VAL A 108 6.62 -3.98 -0.92
CA VAL A 108 5.23 -4.40 -0.78
C VAL A 108 5.15 -5.41 0.35
N ASN A 109 4.37 -5.10 1.38
CA ASN A 109 4.37 -5.85 2.63
C ASN A 109 3.83 -7.29 2.44
N ARG A 110 4.73 -8.29 2.31
CA ARG A 110 4.47 -9.73 2.33
C ARG A 110 5.46 -10.43 3.26
N ASN A 111 5.07 -11.58 3.82
CA ASN A 111 5.92 -12.33 4.76
C ASN A 111 6.53 -13.60 4.16
N ASP A 112 5.94 -14.11 3.09
CA ASP A 112 6.30 -15.36 2.43
C ASP A 112 7.32 -15.16 1.29
N SER A 113 7.52 -13.92 0.90
CA SER A 113 8.36 -13.53 -0.22
C SER A 113 8.82 -12.09 -0.08
N VAL A 114 9.91 -11.72 -0.73
CA VAL A 114 10.32 -10.34 -0.89
C VAL A 114 9.62 -9.78 -2.12
N VAL A 115 8.69 -8.87 -1.89
CA VAL A 115 7.96 -8.22 -2.97
C VAL A 115 8.34 -6.75 -3.02
N ILE A 116 8.80 -6.31 -4.17
CA ILE A 116 9.28 -4.96 -4.43
C ILE A 116 8.47 -4.36 -5.57
N PHE A 117 8.03 -3.15 -5.38
CA PHE A 117 7.39 -2.34 -6.41
C PHE A 117 8.33 -1.23 -6.86
N ASP A 118 8.65 -1.17 -8.13
CA ASP A 118 9.32 -0.02 -8.71
C ASP A 118 8.30 0.99 -9.21
N MET A 119 8.20 2.09 -8.49
CA MET A 119 7.19 3.13 -8.75
C MET A 119 7.35 3.78 -10.13
N MET A 120 8.57 3.94 -10.63
CA MET A 120 8.81 4.59 -11.92
C MET A 120 8.38 3.71 -13.10
N THR A 121 8.61 2.41 -13.02
CA THR A 121 8.23 1.48 -14.08
C THR A 121 6.84 0.87 -13.88
N SER A 122 6.20 1.13 -12.71
CA SER A 122 4.93 0.52 -12.30
C SER A 122 4.99 -1.01 -12.36
N THR A 123 6.10 -1.57 -11.87
CA THR A 123 6.38 -3.01 -11.96
C THR A 123 6.59 -3.61 -10.57
N ILE A 124 5.96 -4.75 -10.34
CA ILE A 124 6.10 -5.55 -9.10
C ILE A 124 7.02 -6.71 -9.41
N PHE A 125 8.05 -6.88 -8.58
CA PHE A 125 8.99 -7.99 -8.63
C PHE A 125 8.81 -8.84 -7.37
N THR A 126 8.81 -10.15 -7.53
CA THR A 126 8.73 -11.10 -6.42
C THR A 126 9.98 -11.97 -6.40
N TYR A 127 10.60 -12.08 -5.24
CA TYR A 127 11.77 -12.92 -5.00
C TYR A 127 11.48 -13.90 -3.86
N SER A 128 12.12 -15.05 -3.86
CA SER A 128 12.16 -15.89 -2.66
C SER A 128 13.05 -15.24 -1.60
N ILE A 129 12.74 -15.43 -0.32
CA ILE A 129 13.53 -14.86 0.77
C ILE A 129 15.00 -15.38 0.71
N PRO A 130 15.25 -16.70 0.57
CA PRO A 130 16.62 -17.20 0.49
C PRO A 130 17.43 -16.62 -0.66
N GLU A 131 16.81 -16.46 -1.83
CA GLU A 131 17.47 -15.88 -3.00
C GLU A 131 17.85 -14.43 -2.74
N PHE A 132 16.90 -13.63 -2.24
CA PHE A 132 17.11 -12.21 -1.98
C PHE A 132 18.14 -11.95 -0.88
N THR A 133 18.16 -12.78 0.16
CA THR A 133 19.06 -12.63 1.31
C THR A 133 20.41 -13.35 1.15
N SER A 134 20.68 -13.90 -0.01
CA SER A 134 21.94 -14.62 -0.30
C SER A 134 23.19 -13.74 -0.37
N GLY A 135 23.03 -12.42 -0.36
CA GLY A 135 24.11 -11.44 -0.54
C GLY A 135 24.60 -11.30 -1.98
N LYS A 136 23.94 -11.96 -2.94
CA LYS A 136 24.25 -11.90 -4.39
C LYS A 136 23.14 -11.14 -5.11
N GLU A 137 23.35 -10.89 -6.42
CA GLU A 137 22.32 -10.32 -7.29
C GLU A 137 21.18 -11.36 -7.48
N PRO A 138 19.95 -11.09 -6.97
CA PRO A 138 18.89 -12.09 -6.97
C PRO A 138 18.18 -12.18 -8.32
N GLU A 139 17.69 -13.39 -8.63
CA GLU A 139 16.76 -13.61 -9.72
C GLU A 139 15.31 -13.50 -9.21
N TYR A 140 14.47 -12.75 -9.90
CA TYR A 140 13.05 -12.67 -9.52
C TYR A 140 12.27 -13.91 -9.97
N ALA A 141 11.41 -14.41 -9.09
CA ALA A 141 10.50 -15.51 -9.37
C ALA A 141 9.32 -15.08 -10.27
N SER A 142 8.88 -13.82 -10.13
CA SER A 142 7.85 -13.24 -10.99
C SER A 142 8.03 -11.75 -11.17
N ARG A 143 7.51 -11.24 -12.31
CA ARG A 143 7.47 -9.83 -12.66
C ARG A 143 6.08 -9.50 -13.20
N ILE A 144 5.43 -8.49 -12.62
CA ILE A 144 4.08 -8.06 -12.99
C ILE A 144 4.13 -6.57 -13.29
N SER A 145 3.77 -6.16 -14.50
CA SER A 145 3.61 -4.75 -14.83
C SER A 145 2.15 -4.34 -14.64
N LEU A 146 1.92 -3.25 -13.92
CA LEU A 146 0.59 -2.69 -13.78
C LEU A 146 0.15 -2.05 -15.10
N ASP A 147 -1.13 -2.19 -15.43
CA ASP A 147 -1.71 -1.67 -16.68
C ASP A 147 -1.94 -0.15 -16.65
N THR A 148 -1.80 0.47 -15.49
CA THR A 148 -1.85 1.93 -15.30
C THR A 148 -0.56 2.43 -14.67
N LYS A 149 -0.16 3.66 -15.01
CA LYS A 149 1.11 4.25 -14.55
C LYS A 149 0.92 5.66 -13.97
N PRO A 150 0.07 5.83 -12.95
CA PRO A 150 -0.05 7.11 -12.27
C PRO A 150 1.22 7.41 -11.46
N LEU A 151 1.34 8.63 -10.94
CA LEU A 151 2.35 8.91 -9.92
C LEU A 151 1.97 8.23 -8.61
N TRP A 152 2.67 7.18 -8.28
CA TRP A 152 2.43 6.36 -7.09
C TRP A 152 2.92 7.03 -5.81
N SER A 153 2.11 6.92 -4.76
CA SER A 153 2.52 7.18 -3.39
C SER A 153 2.97 5.91 -2.68
N ASN A 154 2.16 4.89 -2.79
CA ASN A 154 2.38 3.63 -2.10
C ASN A 154 1.57 2.49 -2.75
N ILE A 155 2.02 1.25 -2.54
CA ILE A 155 1.31 0.04 -2.92
C ILE A 155 1.44 -1.02 -1.82
N ARG A 156 0.38 -1.81 -1.61
CA ARG A 156 0.36 -2.90 -0.63
C ARG A 156 -0.38 -4.11 -1.20
N SER A 157 -0.04 -5.28 -0.70
CA SER A 157 -0.80 -6.49 -0.99
C SER A 157 -2.17 -6.45 -0.30
N LEU A 158 -3.21 -6.86 -1.01
CA LEU A 158 -4.56 -7.00 -0.49
C LEU A 158 -5.22 -8.24 -1.11
N GLY A 159 -5.51 -9.25 -0.29
CA GLY A 159 -5.98 -10.55 -0.79
C GLY A 159 -4.99 -11.15 -1.78
N ASN A 160 -5.48 -11.52 -2.95
CA ASN A 160 -4.66 -12.07 -4.04
C ASN A 160 -4.10 -10.99 -4.99
N GLY A 161 -4.40 -9.71 -4.74
CA GLY A 161 -4.02 -8.60 -5.60
C GLY A 161 -3.25 -7.52 -4.85
N PHE A 162 -3.38 -6.30 -5.37
CA PHE A 162 -2.68 -5.14 -4.85
C PHE A 162 -3.62 -3.94 -4.74
N LEU A 163 -3.37 -3.11 -3.73
CA LEU A 163 -3.98 -1.79 -3.61
C LEU A 163 -2.87 -0.74 -3.69
N GLY A 164 -3.00 0.19 -4.61
CA GLY A 164 -2.11 1.33 -4.76
C GLY A 164 -2.82 2.63 -4.47
N VAL A 165 -2.11 3.61 -3.93
CA VAL A 165 -2.55 5.02 -3.82
C VAL A 165 -1.69 5.90 -4.71
N SER A 166 -2.32 6.89 -5.33
CA SER A 166 -1.71 7.75 -6.33
C SER A 166 -1.89 9.22 -5.97
N TYR A 167 -1.07 10.08 -6.56
CA TYR A 167 -1.10 11.53 -6.39
C TYR A 167 -1.81 12.29 -7.50
N GLN A 168 -2.31 11.66 -8.55
CA GLN A 168 -2.68 12.38 -9.77
C GLN A 168 -4.11 12.18 -10.25
N GLU A 169 -4.88 11.32 -9.63
CA GLU A 169 -6.15 10.89 -10.19
C GLU A 169 -7.33 11.43 -9.38
N THR A 170 -8.50 11.41 -10.00
CA THR A 170 -9.76 11.77 -9.33
C THR A 170 -10.11 10.82 -8.19
N SER A 171 -9.58 9.60 -8.22
CA SER A 171 -9.67 8.61 -7.15
C SER A 171 -8.32 8.45 -6.47
N PRO A 172 -8.26 8.47 -5.14
CA PRO A 172 -7.00 8.33 -4.41
C PRO A 172 -6.36 6.97 -4.52
N GLY A 173 -7.11 5.91 -4.85
CA GLY A 173 -6.59 4.55 -4.87
C GLY A 173 -7.12 3.68 -6.01
N PHE A 174 -6.39 2.59 -6.27
CA PHE A 174 -6.66 1.62 -7.32
C PHE A 174 -6.47 0.21 -6.81
N LEU A 175 -7.41 -0.67 -7.15
CA LEU A 175 -7.29 -2.10 -6.92
C LEU A 175 -6.82 -2.80 -8.21
N PHE A 176 -5.87 -3.71 -8.04
CA PHE A 176 -5.33 -4.55 -9.10
C PHE A 176 -5.49 -6.02 -8.72
N ASP A 177 -5.74 -6.83 -9.72
CA ASP A 177 -5.67 -8.28 -9.56
C ASP A 177 -4.21 -8.78 -9.53
N GLN A 178 -4.05 -10.09 -9.35
CA GLN A 178 -2.74 -10.75 -9.32
C GLN A 178 -1.95 -10.66 -10.64
N THR A 179 -2.59 -10.26 -11.73
CA THR A 179 -1.94 -10.09 -13.05
C THR A 179 -1.48 -8.65 -13.29
N GLY A 180 -1.82 -7.71 -12.39
CA GLY A 180 -1.54 -6.29 -12.52
C GLY A 180 -2.59 -5.50 -13.29
N LYS A 181 -3.74 -6.11 -13.60
CA LYS A 181 -4.85 -5.44 -14.25
C LYS A 181 -5.67 -4.65 -13.23
N LYS A 182 -5.93 -3.37 -13.50
CA LYS A 182 -6.82 -2.55 -12.68
C LYS A 182 -8.23 -3.09 -12.69
N THR A 183 -8.80 -3.34 -11.53
CA THR A 183 -10.15 -3.87 -11.35
C THR A 183 -11.12 -2.82 -10.87
N MET A 184 -10.66 -1.83 -10.09
CA MET A 184 -11.54 -0.84 -9.50
C MET A 184 -10.75 0.42 -9.10
N ASP A 185 -11.41 1.58 -9.17
CA ASP A 185 -11.01 2.80 -8.48
C ASP A 185 -11.52 2.75 -7.04
N PHE A 186 -10.73 3.23 -6.09
CA PHE A 186 -11.01 3.10 -4.67
C PHE A 186 -10.90 4.44 -3.95
N GLY A 187 -11.90 4.74 -3.12
CA GLY A 187 -11.95 5.93 -2.30
C GLY A 187 -12.36 7.20 -3.05
N THR A 188 -12.64 8.23 -2.29
CA THR A 188 -12.92 9.58 -2.77
C THR A 188 -12.15 10.56 -1.91
N TYR A 189 -11.71 11.67 -2.50
CA TYR A 189 -11.15 12.75 -1.70
C TYR A 189 -12.23 13.36 -0.81
N PRO A 190 -11.89 13.79 0.41
CA PRO A 190 -12.81 14.48 1.28
C PRO A 190 -13.39 15.72 0.59
N LYS A 191 -14.68 15.99 0.82
CA LYS A 191 -15.28 17.24 0.40
C LYS A 191 -14.71 18.37 1.24
N THR A 192 -14.23 19.40 0.59
CA THR A 192 -13.68 20.59 1.23
C THR A 192 -14.59 21.78 0.94
N GLU A 193 -14.68 22.74 1.88
CA GLU A 193 -15.43 23.99 1.67
C GLU A 193 -14.78 24.87 0.60
N GLN A 194 -13.49 24.71 0.39
CA GLN A 194 -12.71 25.42 -0.62
C GLN A 194 -12.53 24.54 -1.85
N GLU A 195 -12.70 25.12 -3.04
CA GLU A 195 -12.35 24.48 -4.29
C GLU A 195 -10.82 24.42 -4.43
N TYR A 196 -10.29 23.22 -4.60
CA TYR A 196 -8.87 22.95 -4.86
C TYR A 196 -8.68 22.52 -6.30
N THR A 197 -7.57 22.93 -6.87
CA THR A 197 -7.10 22.34 -8.12
C THR A 197 -6.68 20.88 -7.86
N PRO A 198 -6.66 20.00 -8.89
CA PRO A 198 -6.19 18.63 -8.73
C PRO A 198 -4.80 18.52 -8.05
N ALA A 199 -3.87 19.41 -8.40
CA ALA A 199 -2.53 19.43 -7.80
C ALA A 199 -2.54 19.80 -6.31
N GLU A 200 -3.42 20.70 -5.89
CA GLU A 200 -3.59 21.09 -4.48
C GLU A 200 -4.25 19.97 -3.68
N LEU A 201 -5.29 19.31 -4.23
CA LEU A 201 -5.90 18.12 -3.62
C LEU A 201 -4.89 17.02 -3.38
N ILE A 202 -4.07 16.72 -4.38
CA ILE A 202 -3.00 15.74 -4.32
C ILE A 202 -2.04 16.03 -3.17
N ASN A 203 -1.61 17.27 -3.04
CA ASN A 203 -0.67 17.67 -1.99
C ASN A 203 -1.34 17.67 -0.60
N ALA A 204 -2.58 18.16 -0.50
CA ALA A 204 -3.32 18.22 0.76
C ALA A 204 -3.66 16.82 1.30
N PHE A 205 -4.04 15.90 0.40
CA PHE A 205 -4.48 14.56 0.76
C PHE A 205 -3.47 13.48 0.39
N ARG A 206 -2.19 13.82 0.34
CA ARG A 206 -1.13 12.84 0.19
C ARG A 206 -1.31 11.76 1.24
N ALA A 207 -1.45 10.52 0.80
CA ALA A 207 -1.81 9.40 1.65
C ALA A 207 -0.70 8.36 1.74
N ASP A 208 -0.62 7.73 2.89
CA ASP A 208 0.02 6.43 3.05
C ASP A 208 -1.06 5.37 3.30
N LEU A 209 -0.74 4.13 3.03
CA LEU A 209 -1.69 3.05 3.21
C LEU A 209 -1.06 1.86 3.91
N THR A 210 -1.85 1.21 4.74
CA THR A 210 -1.52 -0.09 5.30
C THR A 210 -2.69 -1.06 5.16
N THR A 211 -2.40 -2.34 5.15
CA THR A 211 -3.42 -3.39 5.03
C THR A 211 -3.18 -4.50 6.05
N ASN A 212 -4.25 -5.22 6.39
CA ASN A 212 -4.12 -6.51 7.09
C ASN A 212 -3.79 -7.67 6.12
N ARG A 213 -3.49 -7.36 4.85
CA ARG A 213 -3.20 -8.27 3.73
C ARG A 213 -4.37 -9.16 3.28
N LYS A 214 -5.52 -9.08 3.93
CA LYS A 214 -6.71 -9.84 3.56
C LYS A 214 -7.76 -8.93 2.94
N GLU A 215 -8.38 -8.08 3.73
CA GLU A 215 -9.56 -7.32 3.33
C GLU A 215 -9.65 -5.92 3.93
N LYS A 216 -8.85 -5.62 4.97
CA LYS A 216 -8.90 -4.34 5.67
C LYS A 216 -7.77 -3.44 5.22
N VAL A 217 -8.12 -2.20 5.00
CA VAL A 217 -7.24 -1.13 4.57
C VAL A 217 -7.39 0.03 5.54
N ALA A 218 -6.30 0.64 5.92
CA ALA A 218 -6.29 1.95 6.55
C ALA A 218 -5.48 2.91 5.68
N ILE A 219 -6.05 4.07 5.39
CA ILE A 219 -5.41 5.15 4.65
C ILE A 219 -5.26 6.31 5.61
N THR A 220 -4.06 6.83 5.73
CA THR A 220 -3.75 8.02 6.53
C THR A 220 -3.27 9.13 5.62
N HIS A 221 -3.67 10.35 5.91
CA HIS A 221 -3.25 11.53 5.16
C HIS A 221 -2.16 12.28 5.91
N TYR A 222 -1.11 12.73 5.20
CA TYR A 222 0.05 13.39 5.83
C TYR A 222 -0.26 14.77 6.41
N PHE A 223 -1.22 15.48 5.83
CA PHE A 223 -1.49 16.88 6.15
C PHE A 223 -2.90 17.13 6.67
N THR A 224 -3.64 16.10 6.95
CA THR A 224 -5.00 16.19 7.50
C THR A 224 -5.16 15.17 8.61
N ASP A 225 -6.00 15.47 9.61
CA ASP A 225 -6.33 14.57 10.72
C ASP A 225 -7.35 13.48 10.31
N LEU A 226 -7.51 13.21 9.02
CA LEU A 226 -8.41 12.20 8.49
C LEU A 226 -7.71 10.84 8.43
N ILE A 227 -8.40 9.83 8.96
CA ILE A 227 -8.00 8.42 8.90
C ILE A 227 -9.10 7.64 8.18
#